data_45e8d4a2b8a4a5c7d1134673efbd6613
#
_entry.id   45e8d4a2b8a4a5c7d1134673efbd6613
#
_cell.length_a   1.000
_cell.length_b   1.000
_cell.length_c   1.000
_cell.angle_alpha   90.00
_cell.angle_beta   90.00
_cell.angle_gamma   90.00
#
_symmetry.space_group_name_H-M   'P 1'
#
loop_
_entity.id
_entity.type
_entity.pdbx_description
1 polymer ?
#
loop_
_entity_poly.entity_id
_entity_poly.type
_entity_poly.pdbx_seq_one_letter_code
_entity_poly.pdbx_strand_id
1 'polypeptide(L)'
;NIHYYFPAYPLPKKIIYFIGPLDGFGNSIGADYMAIGLQMFLGDTSSWYQSEQFQKYFPPYISQNFTPRFIPITAAKNLLQDIAPNSNLTRGLIIEMIEMGKRQYILKKILPESDDADLFGYSAAQYAATMNAEQNIWNYLLKMNLVYSKDPKVTSQLLSEGPFSIYFGNDIPGNVGVFIGAQIINSWMKQQSEQDQSNLIALLQMPAEKIFAESKYKP
;
A
#
# COMPACT_ATOMS: atom_id res chain seq x y z
N ASN A 1 -12.05 -2.78 13.69
CA ASN A 1 -10.61 -2.96 13.97
C ASN A 1 -9.86 -1.61 14.17
N ILE A 2 -10.13 -0.53 13.39
CA ILE A 2 -9.40 0.75 13.53
C ILE A 2 -9.50 1.31 14.96
N HIS A 3 -10.69 1.39 15.54
CA HIS A 3 -10.85 1.87 16.91
C HIS A 3 -10.08 1.02 17.96
N TYR A 4 -9.91 -0.26 17.70
CA TYR A 4 -9.14 -1.15 18.59
C TYR A 4 -7.65 -0.78 18.60
N TYR A 5 -7.07 -0.55 17.40
CA TYR A 5 -5.65 -0.24 17.28
C TYR A 5 -5.31 1.25 17.48
N PHE A 6 -6.28 2.13 17.20
CA PHE A 6 -6.13 3.59 17.29
C PHE A 6 -7.28 4.20 18.09
N PRO A 7 -7.35 3.92 19.39
CA PRO A 7 -8.51 4.31 20.23
C PRO A 7 -8.67 5.84 20.37
N ALA A 8 -7.58 6.61 20.23
CA ALA A 8 -7.61 8.07 20.29
C ALA A 8 -8.03 8.72 18.96
N TYR A 9 -8.08 7.97 17.85
CA TYR A 9 -8.48 8.52 16.56
C TYR A 9 -10.01 8.68 16.47
N PRO A 10 -10.50 9.90 16.18
CA PRO A 10 -11.94 10.16 16.06
C PRO A 10 -12.47 9.59 14.76
N LEU A 11 -13.04 8.39 14.80
CA LEU A 11 -13.63 7.77 13.62
C LEU A 11 -14.81 8.58 13.07
N PRO A 12 -14.97 8.65 11.73
CA PRO A 12 -16.17 9.16 11.11
C PRO A 12 -17.43 8.46 11.61
N LYS A 13 -18.44 9.23 12.01
CA LYS A 13 -19.70 8.71 12.56
C LYS A 13 -20.70 8.30 11.49
N LYS A 14 -20.50 8.74 10.26
CA LYS A 14 -21.41 8.53 9.12
C LYS A 14 -20.62 8.10 7.89
N ILE A 15 -21.22 7.24 7.09
CA ILE A 15 -20.77 6.95 5.73
C ILE A 15 -21.79 7.55 4.77
N ILE A 16 -21.33 8.37 3.84
CA ILE A 16 -22.16 9.03 2.83
C ILE A 16 -21.76 8.49 1.46
N TYR A 17 -22.69 7.88 0.77
CA TYR A 17 -22.49 7.48 -0.61
C TYR A 17 -22.91 8.61 -1.55
N PHE A 18 -22.09 8.87 -2.56
CA PHE A 18 -22.41 9.86 -3.58
C PHE A 18 -22.05 9.34 -4.97
N ILE A 19 -22.60 9.99 -5.99
CA ILE A 19 -22.24 9.82 -7.39
C ILE A 19 -21.72 11.16 -7.88
N GLY A 20 -20.52 11.17 -8.40
CA GLY A 20 -19.84 12.36 -8.90
C GLY A 20 -19.13 12.09 -10.23
N PRO A 21 -18.32 13.04 -10.69
CA PRO A 21 -17.51 12.85 -11.90
C PRO A 21 -16.48 11.72 -11.72
N LEU A 22 -16.00 11.16 -12.83
CA LEU A 22 -14.94 10.15 -12.88
C LEU A 22 -13.57 10.86 -12.80
N ASP A 23 -13.27 11.45 -11.66
CA ASP A 23 -12.09 12.30 -11.42
C ASP A 23 -11.07 11.70 -10.44
N GLY A 24 -11.26 10.44 -10.02
CA GLY A 24 -10.38 9.72 -9.10
C GLY A 24 -10.74 9.86 -7.62
N PHE A 25 -11.72 10.71 -7.26
CA PHE A 25 -12.15 10.83 -5.86
C PHE A 25 -13.06 9.67 -5.45
N GLY A 26 -12.45 8.53 -5.10
CA GLY A 26 -13.16 7.34 -4.63
C GLY A 26 -13.63 7.43 -3.18
N ASN A 27 -12.96 8.22 -2.34
CA ASN A 27 -13.41 8.51 -0.98
C ASN A 27 -12.77 9.79 -0.43
N SER A 28 -13.42 10.38 0.58
CA SER A 28 -12.95 11.58 1.28
C SER A 28 -13.36 11.52 2.75
N ILE A 29 -12.51 12.05 3.64
CA ILE A 29 -12.78 12.15 5.07
C ILE A 29 -13.18 13.59 5.39
N GLY A 30 -14.33 13.77 6.01
CA GLY A 30 -14.79 15.02 6.61
C GLY A 30 -14.72 14.96 8.13
N ALA A 31 -15.17 16.01 8.81
CA ALA A 31 -15.08 16.13 10.26
C ALA A 31 -15.80 15.00 11.04
N ASP A 32 -16.96 14.53 10.54
CA ASP A 32 -17.75 13.47 11.18
C ASP A 32 -18.27 12.41 10.19
N TYR A 33 -17.79 12.44 8.94
CA TYR A 33 -18.23 11.52 7.90
C TYR A 33 -17.07 11.02 7.03
N MET A 34 -17.29 9.89 6.40
CA MET A 34 -16.54 9.42 5.25
C MET A 34 -17.47 9.38 4.03
N ALA A 35 -17.10 10.06 2.97
CA ALA A 35 -17.81 10.02 1.70
C ALA A 35 -17.19 8.95 0.78
N ILE A 36 -18.03 8.14 0.14
CA ILE A 36 -17.64 7.10 -0.81
C ILE A 36 -18.28 7.42 -2.17
N GLY A 37 -17.44 7.66 -3.16
CA GLY A 37 -17.84 7.95 -4.53
C GLY A 37 -18.08 6.67 -5.32
N LEU A 38 -19.33 6.24 -5.42
CA LEU A 38 -19.70 4.97 -6.05
C LEU A 38 -19.31 4.89 -7.53
N GLN A 39 -19.18 6.03 -8.23
CA GLN A 39 -18.69 6.09 -9.61
C GLN A 39 -17.28 5.51 -9.80
N MET A 40 -16.50 5.41 -8.73
CA MET A 40 -15.15 4.83 -8.76
C MET A 40 -15.12 3.34 -8.38
N PHE A 41 -16.29 2.70 -8.22
CA PHE A 41 -16.38 1.29 -7.79
C PHE A 41 -17.48 0.52 -8.55
N LEU A 42 -17.68 0.84 -9.84
CA LEU A 42 -18.74 0.25 -10.67
C LEU A 42 -18.44 -1.20 -11.12
N GLY A 43 -17.22 -1.66 -10.91
CA GLY A 43 -16.71 -2.93 -11.42
C GLY A 43 -15.76 -2.73 -12.60
N ASP A 44 -14.75 -3.57 -12.68
CA ASP A 44 -13.67 -3.52 -13.68
C ASP A 44 -14.16 -3.70 -15.13
N THR A 45 -15.30 -4.37 -15.31
CA THR A 45 -15.96 -4.57 -16.63
C THR A 45 -16.89 -3.42 -17.05
N SER A 46 -17.03 -2.39 -16.23
CA SER A 46 -17.89 -1.24 -16.54
C SER A 46 -17.50 -0.57 -17.86
N SER A 47 -18.47 -0.38 -18.77
CA SER A 47 -18.24 0.29 -20.05
C SER A 47 -17.70 1.72 -19.90
N TRP A 48 -17.99 2.39 -18.78
CA TRP A 48 -17.44 3.71 -18.45
C TRP A 48 -15.92 3.68 -18.35
N TYR A 49 -15.34 2.63 -17.77
CA TYR A 49 -13.91 2.47 -17.59
C TYR A 49 -13.19 1.98 -18.86
N GLN A 50 -13.93 1.50 -19.86
CA GLN A 50 -13.38 1.05 -21.13
C GLN A 50 -13.22 2.16 -22.16
N SER A 51 -13.69 3.37 -21.88
CA SER A 51 -13.54 4.51 -22.80
C SER A 51 -12.08 4.96 -22.89
N GLU A 52 -11.63 5.31 -24.10
CA GLU A 52 -10.25 5.82 -24.31
C GLU A 52 -9.95 7.07 -23.48
N GLN A 53 -10.96 7.93 -23.29
CA GLN A 53 -10.82 9.13 -22.48
C GLN A 53 -10.54 8.79 -21.01
N PHE A 54 -11.26 7.80 -20.45
CA PHE A 54 -11.05 7.36 -19.07
C PHE A 54 -9.71 6.69 -18.89
N GLN A 55 -9.31 5.80 -19.81
CA GLN A 55 -8.05 5.05 -19.74
C GLN A 55 -6.80 5.92 -19.86
N LYS A 56 -6.90 7.13 -20.41
CA LYS A 56 -5.81 8.13 -20.39
C LYS A 56 -5.48 8.59 -18.97
N TYR A 57 -6.48 8.68 -18.09
CA TYR A 57 -6.30 9.11 -16.69
C TYR A 57 -6.14 7.92 -15.74
N PHE A 58 -6.87 6.85 -16.02
CA PHE A 58 -6.90 5.62 -15.20
C PHE A 58 -6.61 4.40 -16.07
N PRO A 59 -5.34 4.12 -16.35
CA PRO A 59 -4.96 2.93 -17.12
C PRO A 59 -5.50 1.64 -16.52
N PRO A 60 -5.61 0.54 -17.27
CA PRO A 60 -6.21 -0.72 -16.80
C PRO A 60 -5.63 -1.27 -15.52
N TYR A 61 -4.32 -1.10 -15.27
CA TYR A 61 -3.67 -1.56 -14.03
C TYR A 61 -4.12 -0.80 -12.78
N ILE A 62 -4.70 0.39 -12.94
CA ILE A 62 -5.35 1.16 -11.86
C ILE A 62 -6.84 0.81 -11.79
N SER A 63 -7.54 0.89 -12.93
CA SER A 63 -8.99 0.73 -12.96
C SER A 63 -9.48 -0.70 -12.68
N GLN A 64 -8.62 -1.72 -12.78
CA GLN A 64 -8.93 -3.07 -12.32
C GLN A 64 -9.34 -3.13 -10.84
N ASN A 65 -8.91 -2.15 -10.06
CA ASN A 65 -9.21 -2.03 -8.63
C ASN A 65 -10.49 -1.21 -8.35
N PHE A 66 -11.18 -0.70 -9.39
CA PHE A 66 -12.41 0.09 -9.23
C PHE A 66 -13.64 -0.81 -9.11
N THR A 67 -13.57 -1.75 -8.17
CA THR A 67 -14.64 -2.71 -7.86
C THR A 67 -15.10 -2.53 -6.42
N PRO A 68 -16.35 -2.91 -6.08
CA PRO A 68 -16.89 -2.74 -4.72
C PRO A 68 -16.03 -3.36 -3.61
N ARG A 69 -15.29 -4.45 -3.89
CA ARG A 69 -14.41 -5.10 -2.91
C ARG A 69 -13.25 -4.20 -2.45
N PHE A 70 -12.87 -3.19 -3.26
CA PHE A 70 -11.82 -2.23 -2.91
C PHE A 70 -12.31 -1.05 -2.06
N ILE A 71 -13.62 -0.86 -1.87
CA ILE A 71 -14.16 0.22 -1.03
C ILE A 71 -13.54 0.19 0.38
N PRO A 72 -13.57 -0.92 1.13
CA PRO A 72 -12.97 -0.95 2.47
C PRO A 72 -11.45 -0.73 2.45
N ILE A 73 -10.76 -1.21 1.41
CA ILE A 73 -9.30 -1.07 1.28
C ILE A 73 -8.93 0.40 1.06
N THR A 74 -9.57 1.08 0.10
CA THR A 74 -9.30 2.50 -0.18
C THR A 74 -9.70 3.39 0.99
N ALA A 75 -10.83 3.09 1.66
CA ALA A 75 -11.25 3.78 2.86
C ALA A 75 -10.24 3.63 4.00
N ALA A 76 -9.75 2.42 4.26
CA ALA A 76 -8.75 2.16 5.29
C ALA A 76 -7.40 2.82 4.96
N LYS A 77 -6.96 2.81 3.69
CA LYS A 77 -5.75 3.52 3.24
C LYS A 77 -5.86 5.03 3.50
N ASN A 78 -7.02 5.63 3.22
CA ASN A 78 -7.26 7.05 3.47
C ASN A 78 -7.25 7.38 4.97
N LEU A 79 -7.93 6.57 5.80
CA LEU A 79 -7.88 6.71 7.26
C LEU A 79 -6.46 6.57 7.82
N LEU A 80 -5.67 5.63 7.32
CA LEU A 80 -4.27 5.49 7.71
C LEU A 80 -3.41 6.68 7.30
N GLN A 81 -3.72 7.31 6.15
CA GLN A 81 -3.04 8.52 5.72
C GLN A 81 -3.36 9.70 6.65
N ASP A 82 -4.58 9.78 7.17
CA ASP A 82 -4.99 10.81 8.14
C ASP A 82 -4.38 10.56 9.54
N ILE A 83 -4.37 9.30 10.00
CA ILE A 83 -3.77 8.89 11.29
C ILE A 83 -2.26 9.15 11.30
N ALA A 84 -1.59 8.84 10.21
CA ALA A 84 -0.13 8.93 10.09
C ALA A 84 0.25 9.47 8.71
N PRO A 85 0.23 10.79 8.48
CA PRO A 85 0.60 11.40 7.22
C PRO A 85 2.02 11.00 6.77
N ASN A 86 2.22 10.85 5.46
CA ASN A 86 3.56 10.62 4.92
C ASN A 86 4.44 11.83 5.16
N SER A 87 5.69 11.61 5.58
CA SER A 87 6.68 12.69 5.56
C SER A 87 7.13 12.93 4.11
N ASN A 88 7.18 14.18 3.69
CA ASN A 88 7.67 14.58 2.36
C ASN A 88 9.21 14.59 2.26
N LEU A 89 9.91 13.95 3.19
CA LEU A 89 11.37 13.93 3.22
C LEU A 89 11.90 12.75 2.42
N THR A 90 12.72 13.01 1.41
CA THR A 90 13.46 11.96 0.70
C THR A 90 14.58 11.43 1.60
N ARG A 91 14.35 10.27 2.22
CA ARG A 91 15.27 9.68 3.21
C ARG A 91 16.15 8.57 2.64
N GLY A 92 15.88 8.15 1.42
CA GLY A 92 16.51 7.00 0.76
C GLY A 92 15.56 5.80 0.65
N LEU A 93 15.80 4.98 -0.37
CA LEU A 93 14.87 3.94 -0.79
C LEU A 93 14.45 3.00 0.34
N ILE A 94 15.41 2.45 1.10
CA ILE A 94 15.10 1.47 2.17
C ILE A 94 14.19 2.05 3.24
N ILE A 95 14.38 3.32 3.58
CA ILE A 95 13.56 3.99 4.59
C ILE A 95 12.13 4.16 4.07
N GLU A 96 11.97 4.60 2.83
CA GLU A 96 10.66 4.74 2.20
C GLU A 96 9.95 3.39 2.04
N MET A 97 10.68 2.33 1.65
CA MET A 97 10.15 0.97 1.58
C MET A 97 9.59 0.53 2.92
N ILE A 98 10.32 0.75 4.02
CA ILE A 98 9.90 0.38 5.37
C ILE A 98 8.71 1.21 5.84
N GLU A 99 8.69 2.52 5.59
CA GLU A 99 7.57 3.39 5.96
C GLU A 99 6.27 2.99 5.23
N MET A 100 6.37 2.64 3.94
CA MET A 100 5.23 2.10 3.21
C MET A 100 4.87 0.67 3.67
N GLY A 101 5.86 -0.13 4.01
CA GLY A 101 5.69 -1.48 4.57
C GLY A 101 4.95 -1.49 5.90
N LYS A 102 5.23 -0.53 6.81
CA LYS A 102 4.47 -0.35 8.06
C LYS A 102 2.97 -0.18 7.78
N ARG A 103 2.64 0.69 6.82
CA ARG A 103 1.25 0.94 6.43
C ARG A 103 0.59 -0.31 5.87
N GLN A 104 1.30 -1.07 5.07
CA GLN A 104 0.81 -2.31 4.50
C GLN A 104 0.57 -3.38 5.57
N TYR A 105 1.47 -3.50 6.55
CA TYR A 105 1.28 -4.37 7.71
C TYR A 105 0.05 -3.97 8.52
N ILE A 106 -0.10 -2.68 8.81
CA ILE A 106 -1.25 -2.14 9.56
C ILE A 106 -2.54 -2.36 8.78
N LEU A 107 -2.53 -2.15 7.47
CA LEU A 107 -3.69 -2.37 6.61
C LEU A 107 -4.18 -3.82 6.70
N LYS A 108 -3.28 -4.80 6.68
CA LYS A 108 -3.62 -6.22 6.89
C LYS A 108 -4.21 -6.49 8.28
N LYS A 109 -3.71 -5.83 9.33
CA LYS A 109 -4.29 -5.95 10.70
C LYS A 109 -5.69 -5.34 10.80
N ILE A 110 -5.93 -4.24 10.09
CA ILE A 110 -7.25 -3.58 10.05
C ILE A 110 -8.25 -4.40 9.23
N LEU A 111 -7.80 -4.99 8.12
CA LEU A 111 -8.61 -5.74 7.16
C LEU A 111 -8.11 -7.19 7.04
N PRO A 112 -8.21 -8.01 8.09
CA PRO A 112 -7.63 -9.35 8.10
C PRO A 112 -8.27 -10.29 7.07
N GLU A 113 -9.54 -10.07 6.72
CA GLU A 113 -10.31 -10.88 5.76
C GLU A 113 -10.02 -10.51 4.28
N SER A 114 -9.33 -9.40 4.03
CA SER A 114 -8.99 -9.00 2.65
C SER A 114 -7.83 -9.83 2.13
N ASP A 115 -7.90 -10.18 0.84
CA ASP A 115 -6.81 -10.87 0.16
C ASP A 115 -5.55 -10.00 0.14
N ASP A 116 -4.39 -10.62 0.36
CA ASP A 116 -3.11 -9.91 0.38
C ASP A 116 -2.83 -9.23 -0.97
N ALA A 117 -3.16 -9.88 -2.09
CA ALA A 117 -3.04 -9.30 -3.41
C ALA A 117 -3.81 -7.97 -3.52
N ASP A 118 -5.08 -7.96 -3.08
CA ASP A 118 -5.93 -6.76 -3.10
C ASP A 118 -5.38 -5.63 -2.22
N LEU A 119 -4.80 -5.95 -1.05
CA LEU A 119 -4.17 -4.95 -0.19
C LEU A 119 -3.00 -4.22 -0.87
N PHE A 120 -2.23 -4.94 -1.70
CA PHE A 120 -1.16 -4.35 -2.53
C PHE A 120 -1.69 -3.69 -3.81
N GLY A 121 -2.93 -3.94 -4.20
CA GLY A 121 -3.49 -3.53 -5.50
C GLY A 121 -3.00 -4.40 -6.65
N TYR A 122 -2.55 -5.62 -6.39
CA TYR A 122 -2.05 -6.57 -7.36
C TYR A 122 -3.16 -7.51 -7.84
N SER A 123 -2.99 -8.07 -9.04
CA SER A 123 -3.71 -9.28 -9.38
C SER A 123 -3.15 -10.48 -8.60
N ALA A 124 -3.94 -11.55 -8.45
CA ALA A 124 -3.47 -12.78 -7.81
C ALA A 124 -2.20 -13.35 -8.47
N ALA A 125 -2.12 -13.26 -9.81
CA ALA A 125 -0.94 -13.70 -10.57
C ALA A 125 0.30 -12.85 -10.26
N GLN A 126 0.15 -11.52 -10.24
CA GLN A 126 1.23 -10.60 -9.88
C GLN A 126 1.72 -10.83 -8.44
N TYR A 127 0.80 -11.04 -7.50
CA TYR A 127 1.17 -11.31 -6.11
C TYR A 127 1.96 -12.61 -5.98
N ALA A 128 1.49 -13.69 -6.61
CA ALA A 128 2.19 -14.97 -6.63
C ALA A 128 3.57 -14.87 -7.29
N ALA A 129 3.69 -14.19 -8.43
CA ALA A 129 4.96 -13.96 -9.10
C ALA A 129 5.93 -13.17 -8.23
N THR A 130 5.45 -12.11 -7.55
CA THR A 130 6.26 -11.29 -6.65
C THR A 130 6.75 -12.07 -5.44
N MET A 131 5.88 -12.89 -4.82
CA MET A 131 6.26 -13.79 -3.73
C MET A 131 7.37 -14.77 -4.15
N ASN A 132 7.22 -15.39 -5.32
CA ASN A 132 8.23 -16.34 -5.83
C ASN A 132 9.55 -15.65 -6.20
N ALA A 133 9.51 -14.39 -6.55
CA ALA A 133 10.69 -13.60 -6.94
C ALA A 133 11.33 -12.84 -5.77
N GLU A 134 10.79 -12.90 -4.54
CA GLU A 134 11.20 -12.09 -3.39
C GLU A 134 12.72 -12.11 -3.17
N GLN A 135 13.33 -13.28 -3.12
CA GLN A 135 14.78 -13.43 -2.94
C GLN A 135 15.57 -12.79 -4.10
N ASN A 136 15.12 -13.00 -5.34
CA ASN A 136 15.80 -12.45 -6.51
C ASN A 136 15.71 -10.91 -6.54
N ILE A 137 14.54 -10.36 -6.20
CA ILE A 137 14.32 -8.91 -6.08
C ILE A 137 15.27 -8.34 -5.04
N TRP A 138 15.30 -8.92 -3.84
CA TRP A 138 16.16 -8.45 -2.75
C TRP A 138 17.65 -8.51 -3.12
N ASN A 139 18.10 -9.63 -3.67
CA ASN A 139 19.48 -9.80 -4.11
C ASN A 139 19.88 -8.79 -5.19
N TYR A 140 18.97 -8.48 -6.13
CA TYR A 140 19.20 -7.46 -7.14
C TYR A 140 19.34 -6.06 -6.52
N LEU A 141 18.44 -5.69 -5.60
CA LEU A 141 18.49 -4.39 -4.92
C LEU A 141 19.83 -4.21 -4.15
N LEU A 142 20.31 -5.27 -3.50
CA LEU A 142 21.60 -5.25 -2.81
C LEU A 142 22.78 -5.17 -3.80
N LYS A 143 22.81 -6.03 -4.81
CA LYS A 143 23.89 -6.10 -5.81
C LYS A 143 24.07 -4.79 -6.56
N MET A 144 22.97 -4.13 -6.90
CA MET A 144 22.97 -2.84 -7.59
C MET A 144 23.10 -1.65 -6.63
N ASN A 145 23.26 -1.90 -5.33
CA ASN A 145 23.33 -0.88 -4.27
C ASN A 145 22.14 0.10 -4.27
N LEU A 146 20.98 -0.36 -4.75
CA LEU A 146 19.76 0.48 -4.81
C LEU A 146 19.15 0.72 -3.44
N VAL A 147 19.33 -0.22 -2.51
CA VAL A 147 18.79 -0.15 -1.14
C VAL A 147 19.08 1.20 -0.46
N TYR A 148 20.29 1.74 -0.69
CA TYR A 148 20.72 3.02 -0.11
C TYR A 148 20.56 4.21 -1.06
N SER A 149 19.95 4.01 -2.23
CA SER A 149 19.74 5.08 -3.21
C SER A 149 18.90 6.21 -2.62
N LYS A 150 19.33 7.45 -2.89
CA LYS A 150 18.56 8.68 -2.63
C LYS A 150 18.07 9.32 -3.92
N ASP A 151 18.23 8.64 -5.06
CA ASP A 151 17.74 9.12 -6.35
C ASP A 151 16.20 9.02 -6.38
N PRO A 152 15.49 10.16 -6.51
CA PRO A 152 14.03 10.19 -6.57
C PRO A 152 13.46 9.34 -7.72
N LYS A 153 14.20 9.21 -8.82
CA LYS A 153 13.79 8.38 -9.97
C LYS A 153 13.76 6.91 -9.59
N VAL A 154 14.81 6.41 -8.91
CA VAL A 154 14.87 5.01 -8.43
C VAL A 154 13.74 4.76 -7.42
N THR A 155 13.56 5.68 -6.48
CA THR A 155 12.49 5.59 -5.47
C THR A 155 11.11 5.54 -6.13
N SER A 156 10.83 6.46 -7.05
CA SER A 156 9.56 6.46 -7.79
C SER A 156 9.34 5.18 -8.57
N GLN A 157 10.35 4.66 -9.26
CA GLN A 157 10.26 3.44 -10.08
C GLN A 157 9.99 2.17 -9.26
N LEU A 158 10.31 2.15 -7.98
CA LEU A 158 10.14 0.99 -7.10
C LEU A 158 8.95 1.13 -6.14
N LEU A 159 8.47 2.35 -5.89
CA LEU A 159 7.40 2.60 -4.91
C LEU A 159 6.10 3.10 -5.54
N SER A 160 6.11 3.58 -6.77
CA SER A 160 4.88 4.03 -7.45
C SER A 160 4.18 2.87 -8.14
N GLU A 161 2.86 2.94 -8.17
CA GLU A 161 2.04 2.01 -8.93
C GLU A 161 2.43 2.05 -10.42
N GLY A 162 2.41 0.89 -11.04
CA GLY A 162 2.72 0.73 -12.46
C GLY A 162 2.27 -0.65 -12.94
N PRO A 163 2.06 -0.81 -14.26
CA PRO A 163 1.61 -2.09 -14.82
C PRO A 163 2.64 -3.19 -14.60
N PHE A 164 3.90 -2.83 -14.57
CA PHE A 164 5.04 -3.74 -14.37
C PHE A 164 6.25 -2.98 -13.82
N SER A 165 7.18 -3.72 -13.26
CA SER A 165 8.47 -3.19 -12.81
C SER A 165 9.46 -3.12 -13.96
N ILE A 166 10.08 -1.96 -14.15
CA ILE A 166 11.16 -1.78 -15.15
C ILE A 166 12.43 -2.57 -14.81
N TYR A 167 12.59 -3.00 -13.56
CA TYR A 167 13.76 -3.75 -13.09
C TYR A 167 13.54 -5.27 -13.14
N PHE A 168 12.27 -5.74 -13.03
CA PHE A 168 11.97 -7.14 -12.79
C PHE A 168 11.02 -7.77 -13.81
N GLY A 169 10.64 -7.01 -14.86
CA GLY A 169 9.82 -7.51 -15.97
C GLY A 169 8.32 -7.41 -15.74
N ASN A 170 7.57 -7.97 -16.70
CA ASN A 170 6.14 -7.73 -16.84
C ASN A 170 5.26 -8.41 -15.78
N ASP A 171 5.75 -9.47 -15.16
CA ASP A 171 4.99 -10.23 -14.15
C ASP A 171 5.05 -9.58 -12.76
N ILE A 172 6.00 -8.68 -12.55
CA ILE A 172 6.21 -7.99 -11.28
C ILE A 172 5.67 -6.55 -11.39
N PRO A 173 4.78 -6.12 -10.49
CA PRO A 173 4.19 -4.77 -10.55
C PRO A 173 5.18 -3.65 -10.19
N GLY A 174 4.82 -2.40 -10.51
CA GLY A 174 5.70 -1.25 -10.35
C GLY A 174 6.09 -0.94 -8.90
N ASN A 175 5.15 -1.05 -7.96
CA ASN A 175 5.36 -0.74 -6.55
C ASN A 175 5.97 -1.89 -5.73
N VAL A 176 6.82 -2.70 -6.34
CA VAL A 176 7.44 -3.88 -5.71
C VAL A 176 8.26 -3.54 -4.45
N GLY A 177 8.78 -2.32 -4.33
CA GLY A 177 9.47 -1.87 -3.12
C GLY A 177 8.56 -1.80 -1.90
N VAL A 178 7.26 -1.53 -2.09
CA VAL A 178 6.25 -1.59 -1.01
C VAL A 178 6.11 -3.03 -0.50
N PHE A 179 6.10 -4.00 -1.41
CA PHE A 179 6.05 -5.42 -1.06
C PHE A 179 7.29 -5.82 -0.24
N ILE A 180 8.49 -5.50 -0.69
CA ILE A 180 9.73 -5.79 0.06
C ILE A 180 9.73 -5.09 1.41
N GLY A 181 9.29 -3.83 1.47
CA GLY A 181 9.12 -3.12 2.74
C GLY A 181 8.20 -3.84 3.72
N ALA A 182 7.06 -4.36 3.24
CA ALA A 182 6.15 -5.15 4.06
C ALA A 182 6.78 -6.46 4.55
N GLN A 183 7.59 -7.14 3.73
CA GLN A 183 8.29 -8.36 4.13
C GLN A 183 9.38 -8.08 5.18
N ILE A 184 10.07 -6.96 5.09
CA ILE A 184 11.00 -6.49 6.14
C ILE A 184 10.25 -6.27 7.46
N ILE A 185 9.09 -5.60 7.42
CA ILE A 185 8.24 -5.41 8.61
C ILE A 185 7.77 -6.75 9.16
N ASN A 186 7.28 -7.67 8.33
CA ASN A 186 6.87 -9.01 8.74
C ASN A 186 8.02 -9.76 9.44
N SER A 187 9.24 -9.69 8.88
CA SER A 187 10.43 -10.31 9.49
C SER A 187 10.75 -9.72 10.86
N TRP A 188 10.67 -8.40 10.99
CA TRP A 188 10.90 -7.71 12.26
C TRP A 188 9.82 -8.03 13.29
N MET A 189 8.54 -7.97 12.90
CA MET A 189 7.40 -8.21 13.78
C MET A 189 7.35 -9.65 14.32
N LYS A 190 7.78 -10.64 13.53
CA LYS A 190 7.90 -12.04 14.00
C LYS A 190 8.85 -12.21 15.20
N GLN A 191 9.75 -11.26 15.42
CA GLN A 191 10.72 -11.29 16.52
C GLN A 191 10.20 -10.54 17.77
N GLN A 192 9.05 -9.84 17.64
CA GLN A 192 8.44 -9.08 18.73
C GLN A 192 7.48 -9.95 19.55
N SER A 193 7.21 -9.55 20.80
CA SER A 193 6.18 -10.19 21.62
C SER A 193 4.77 -10.01 21.00
N GLU A 194 3.82 -10.85 21.36
CA GLU A 194 2.43 -10.70 20.89
C GLU A 194 1.84 -9.34 21.25
N GLN A 195 2.17 -8.80 22.44
CA GLN A 195 1.76 -7.48 22.86
C GLN A 195 2.33 -6.39 21.95
N ASP A 196 3.61 -6.48 21.59
CA ASP A 196 4.26 -5.51 20.68
C ASP A 196 3.71 -5.64 19.26
N GLN A 197 3.41 -6.85 18.79
CA GLN A 197 2.78 -7.08 17.48
C GLN A 197 1.39 -6.44 17.36
N SER A 198 0.69 -6.22 18.46
CA SER A 198 -0.61 -5.53 18.51
C SER A 198 -0.49 -4.02 18.68
N ASN A 199 0.68 -3.50 19.07
CA ASN A 199 0.91 -2.07 19.29
C ASN A 199 1.28 -1.35 17.97
N LEU A 200 0.28 -1.12 17.12
CA LEU A 200 0.48 -0.51 15.80
C LEU A 200 0.91 0.97 15.89
N ILE A 201 0.58 1.65 16.99
CA ILE A 201 1.03 3.04 17.24
C ILE A 201 2.55 3.03 17.45
N ALA A 202 3.07 2.12 18.27
CA ALA A 202 4.51 2.00 18.48
C ALA A 202 5.24 1.62 17.18
N LEU A 203 4.65 0.76 16.33
CA LEU A 203 5.20 0.44 15.01
C LEU A 203 5.32 1.69 14.12
N LEU A 204 4.31 2.55 14.08
CA LEU A 204 4.36 3.79 13.29
C LEU A 204 5.45 4.73 13.77
N GLN A 205 5.69 4.80 15.07
CA GLN A 205 6.70 5.68 15.69
C GLN A 205 8.12 5.10 15.63
N MET A 206 8.27 3.80 15.39
CA MET A 206 9.59 3.15 15.36
C MET A 206 10.40 3.66 14.18
N PRO A 207 11.66 4.14 14.38
CA PRO A 207 12.52 4.54 13.27
C PRO A 207 12.76 3.41 12.26
N ALA A 208 12.64 3.71 10.97
CA ALA A 208 12.82 2.72 9.91
C ALA A 208 14.23 2.13 9.90
N GLU A 209 15.24 2.93 10.23
CA GLU A 209 16.65 2.51 10.36
C GLU A 209 16.82 1.42 11.42
N LYS A 210 16.12 1.58 12.55
CA LYS A 210 16.14 0.59 13.63
C LYS A 210 15.46 -0.70 13.19
N ILE A 211 14.29 -0.62 12.57
CA ILE A 211 13.60 -1.78 12.02
C ILE A 211 14.49 -2.52 11.03
N PHE A 212 15.13 -1.80 10.11
CA PHE A 212 16.01 -2.42 9.13
C PHE A 212 17.16 -3.18 9.77
N ALA A 213 17.85 -2.53 10.73
CA ALA A 213 18.98 -3.15 11.43
C ALA A 213 18.58 -4.41 12.23
N GLU A 214 17.40 -4.38 12.86
CA GLU A 214 16.93 -5.46 13.73
C GLU A 214 16.19 -6.57 12.97
N SER A 215 15.59 -6.29 11.80
CA SER A 215 14.75 -7.23 11.06
C SER A 215 15.48 -8.51 10.66
N LYS A 216 16.80 -8.44 10.45
CA LYS A 216 17.63 -9.53 9.93
C LYS A 216 17.05 -10.15 8.66
N TYR A 217 16.37 -9.33 7.87
CA TYR A 217 15.65 -9.77 6.70
C TYR A 217 16.56 -10.43 5.67
N LYS A 218 16.28 -11.69 5.39
CA LYS A 218 16.94 -12.54 4.38
C LYS A 218 15.87 -13.48 3.83
N PRO A 219 15.25 -13.14 2.67
CA PRO A 219 14.25 -13.99 2.02
C PRO A 219 14.83 -15.26 1.42
#